data_96d2707cb93aad2c7c66be3c1704b064
#
_entry.id   96d2707cb93aad2c7c66be3c1704b064
#
_cell.length_a   1.000
_cell.length_b   1.000
_cell.length_c   1.000
_cell.angle_alpha   90.00
_cell.angle_beta   90.00
_cell.angle_gamma   90.00
#
_symmetry.space_group_name_H-M   'P 1'
#
loop_
_entity.id
_entity.type
_entity.pdbx_description
1 polymer ?
#
loop_
_entity_poly.entity_id
_entity_poly.type
_entity_poly.pdbx_seq_one_letter_code
_entity_poly.pdbx_strand_id
1 'polypeptide(L)'
;MQRLEVVSGDIKVTDFEADLHVKSVSGDILLQGKELATEVSIVSVSGDTEVFNSAGEVDITSVSGRTELTGSNFDRVEVNSTSGSVVFKGGLSPDSRFDAEAVSGNVSLDLDSGSELDVEVETFSGAIRNCSGEKATRKSKYGPGQLLQFSRGASSQDIRIRSMSGNVNICAP
;
A
#
# COMPACT_ATOMS: atom_id res chain seq x y z
N MET A 1 -3.11 -12.37 19.14
CA MET A 1 -3.16 -10.91 18.89
C MET A 1 -2.34 -10.18 19.94
N GLN A 2 -1.37 -9.40 19.51
CA GLN A 2 -0.54 -8.56 20.37
C GLN A 2 -0.91 -7.10 20.10
N ARG A 3 -0.96 -6.26 21.14
CA ARG A 3 -1.32 -4.85 21.02
C ARG A 3 -0.22 -3.98 21.61
N LEU A 4 0.23 -2.99 20.83
CA LEU A 4 1.24 -2.01 21.22
C LEU A 4 0.68 -0.61 20.99
N GLU A 5 0.70 0.22 22.02
CA GLU A 5 0.26 1.62 21.93
C GLU A 5 1.34 2.54 22.52
N VAL A 6 1.79 3.50 21.73
CA VAL A 6 2.82 4.46 22.12
C VAL A 6 2.35 5.87 21.75
N VAL A 7 2.50 6.81 22.66
CA VAL A 7 2.20 8.21 22.38
C VAL A 7 3.42 8.90 21.77
N SER A 8 4.60 8.60 22.26
CA SER A 8 5.85 9.20 21.80
C SER A 8 7.00 8.22 21.94
N GLY A 9 7.75 8.01 20.87
CA GLY A 9 8.87 7.09 20.81
C GLY A 9 8.71 6.06 19.69
N ASP A 10 9.81 5.45 19.30
CA ASP A 10 9.85 4.50 18.21
C ASP A 10 9.41 3.11 18.66
N ILE A 11 8.73 2.41 17.78
CA ILE A 11 8.29 1.03 17.96
C ILE A 11 9.11 0.15 17.03
N LYS A 12 9.79 -0.83 17.61
CA LYS A 12 10.49 -1.86 16.82
C LYS A 12 10.05 -3.24 17.27
N VAL A 13 9.47 -4.00 16.34
CA VAL A 13 9.09 -5.40 16.56
C VAL A 13 9.78 -6.26 15.52
N THR A 14 10.46 -7.28 15.95
CA THR A 14 11.15 -8.22 15.07
C THR A 14 10.65 -9.62 15.30
N ASP A 15 10.65 -10.43 14.25
CA ASP A 15 10.31 -11.85 14.28
C ASP A 15 8.92 -12.15 14.85
N PHE A 16 7.93 -11.28 14.56
CA PHE A 16 6.56 -11.56 15.00
C PHE A 16 5.93 -12.70 14.17
N GLU A 17 5.19 -13.54 14.88
CA GLU A 17 4.52 -14.73 14.33
C GLU A 17 3.00 -14.75 14.64
N ALA A 18 2.47 -13.66 15.16
CA ALA A 18 1.08 -13.56 15.57
C ALA A 18 0.50 -12.21 15.14
N ASP A 19 -0.81 -12.13 15.08
CA ASP A 19 -1.52 -10.90 14.77
C ASP A 19 -1.06 -9.74 15.64
N LEU A 20 -0.85 -8.60 15.03
CA LEU A 20 -0.25 -7.44 15.66
C LEU A 20 -1.08 -6.18 15.40
N HIS A 21 -1.45 -5.50 16.47
CA HIS A 21 -2.10 -4.20 16.40
C HIS A 21 -1.19 -3.13 17.01
N VAL A 22 -0.80 -2.13 16.21
CA VAL A 22 0.14 -1.08 16.60
C VAL A 22 -0.51 0.29 16.47
N LYS A 23 -0.40 1.10 17.52
CA LYS A 23 -0.80 2.51 17.49
C LYS A 23 0.36 3.40 17.92
N SER A 24 0.68 4.41 17.12
CA SER A 24 1.63 5.47 17.47
C SER A 24 1.04 6.86 17.19
N VAL A 25 1.28 7.79 18.09
CA VAL A 25 0.96 9.20 17.82
C VAL A 25 2.18 9.90 17.23
N SER A 26 3.38 9.61 17.74
CA SER A 26 4.62 10.22 17.25
C SER A 26 5.79 9.26 17.44
N GLY A 27 6.57 9.08 16.41
CA GLY A 27 7.71 8.18 16.35
C GLY A 27 7.57 7.15 15.23
N ASP A 28 8.67 6.56 14.86
CA ASP A 28 8.73 5.62 13.75
C ASP A 28 8.30 4.21 14.18
N ILE A 29 7.70 3.50 13.25
CA ILE A 29 7.25 2.11 13.44
C ILE A 29 8.05 1.23 12.49
N LEU A 30 8.81 0.29 13.03
CA LEU A 30 9.55 -0.72 12.29
C LEU A 30 9.07 -2.11 12.69
N LEU A 31 8.42 -2.79 11.77
CA LEU A 31 7.95 -4.16 11.96
C LEU A 31 8.67 -5.10 11.00
N GLN A 32 9.22 -6.17 11.52
CA GLN A 32 9.85 -7.23 10.74
C GLN A 32 9.21 -8.57 11.08
N GLY A 33 8.45 -9.11 10.12
CA GLY A 33 7.80 -10.42 10.24
C GLY A 33 8.71 -11.57 9.79
N LYS A 34 8.13 -12.77 9.74
CA LYS A 34 8.76 -14.01 9.25
C LYS A 34 8.09 -14.57 7.99
N GLU A 35 7.42 -13.74 7.21
CA GLU A 35 6.65 -14.17 6.03
C GLU A 35 5.55 -15.23 6.34
N LEU A 36 5.05 -15.21 7.56
CA LEU A 36 3.90 -15.99 7.97
C LEU A 36 2.63 -15.18 7.76
N ALA A 37 1.57 -15.86 7.32
CA ALA A 37 0.27 -15.21 7.17
C ALA A 37 -0.25 -14.75 8.55
N THR A 38 -0.25 -13.45 8.77
CA THR A 38 -0.69 -12.80 10.00
C THR A 38 -1.57 -11.60 9.66
N GLU A 39 -2.36 -11.14 10.62
CA GLU A 39 -3.08 -9.88 10.51
C GLU A 39 -2.27 -8.77 11.20
N VAL A 40 -1.89 -7.75 10.44
CA VAL A 40 -1.14 -6.59 10.94
C VAL A 40 -1.99 -5.34 10.76
N SER A 41 -2.32 -4.67 11.83
CA SER A 41 -3.07 -3.41 11.84
C SER A 41 -2.24 -2.30 12.45
N ILE A 42 -2.03 -1.20 11.72
CA ILE A 42 -1.19 -0.08 12.13
C ILE A 42 -1.97 1.23 12.02
N VAL A 43 -1.94 2.00 13.08
CA VAL A 43 -2.45 3.38 13.10
C VAL A 43 -1.32 4.31 13.53
N SER A 44 -0.88 5.19 12.63
CA SER A 44 0.16 6.21 12.89
C SER A 44 -0.38 7.62 12.62
N VAL A 45 -0.08 8.54 13.51
CA VAL A 45 -0.40 9.95 13.27
C VAL A 45 0.80 10.67 12.66
N SER A 46 2.00 10.41 13.13
CA SER A 46 3.22 11.07 12.65
C SER A 46 4.44 10.15 12.83
N GLY A 47 5.27 10.10 11.84
CA GLY A 47 6.46 9.24 11.76
C GLY A 47 6.38 8.25 10.60
N ASP A 48 7.49 7.65 10.27
CA ASP A 48 7.57 6.69 9.20
C ASP A 48 7.14 5.29 9.68
N THR A 49 6.49 4.56 8.80
CA THR A 49 6.03 3.19 9.06
C THR A 49 6.69 2.26 8.06
N GLU A 50 7.47 1.34 8.54
CA GLU A 50 8.16 0.34 7.73
C GLU A 50 7.78 -1.07 8.17
N VAL A 51 7.27 -1.86 7.24
CA VAL A 51 6.89 -3.26 7.47
C VAL A 51 7.63 -4.13 6.47
N PHE A 52 8.45 -5.05 6.98
CA PHE A 52 9.27 -5.96 6.17
C PHE A 52 8.95 -7.42 6.46
N ASN A 53 9.13 -8.26 5.43
CA ASN A 53 8.97 -9.71 5.51
C ASN A 53 7.62 -10.11 6.14
N SER A 54 6.55 -9.45 5.71
CA SER A 54 5.19 -9.74 6.14
C SER A 54 4.41 -10.44 5.04
N ALA A 55 3.38 -11.17 5.43
CA ALA A 55 2.44 -11.85 4.56
C ALA A 55 1.05 -11.87 5.20
N GLY A 56 0.01 -12.20 4.44
CA GLY A 56 -1.37 -12.26 4.93
C GLY A 56 -2.09 -10.92 4.81
N GLU A 57 -2.73 -10.45 5.87
CA GLU A 57 -3.56 -9.23 5.86
C GLU A 57 -2.84 -8.07 6.53
N VAL A 58 -2.80 -6.92 5.86
CA VAL A 58 -2.18 -5.69 6.39
C VAL A 58 -3.10 -4.50 6.19
N ASP A 59 -3.43 -3.82 7.29
CA ASP A 59 -4.19 -2.57 7.32
C ASP A 59 -3.34 -1.46 7.94
N ILE A 60 -3.08 -0.40 7.18
CA ILE A 60 -2.28 0.74 7.61
C ILE A 60 -3.06 2.03 7.44
N THR A 61 -3.26 2.74 8.52
CA THR A 61 -3.80 4.10 8.50
C THR A 61 -2.72 5.07 8.99
N SER A 62 -2.30 6.00 8.13
CA SER A 62 -1.29 7.02 8.44
C SER A 62 -1.82 8.43 8.16
N VAL A 63 -1.57 9.35 9.06
CA VAL A 63 -1.89 10.76 8.82
C VAL A 63 -0.73 11.48 8.14
N SER A 64 0.50 11.27 8.59
CA SER A 64 1.68 11.87 7.97
C SER A 64 2.92 10.98 8.16
N GLY A 65 3.81 11.03 7.19
CA GLY A 65 5.03 10.23 7.12
C GLY A 65 5.03 9.26 5.94
N ARG A 66 6.11 8.55 5.79
CA ARG A 66 6.26 7.52 4.75
C ARG A 66 5.77 6.17 5.26
N THR A 67 5.00 5.50 4.44
CA THR A 67 4.62 4.10 4.68
C THR A 67 5.31 3.23 3.65
N GLU A 68 6.13 2.28 4.10
CA GLU A 68 6.77 1.28 3.24
C GLU A 68 6.38 -0.12 3.69
N LEU A 69 5.83 -0.90 2.76
CA LEU A 69 5.43 -2.29 2.98
C LEU A 69 6.15 -3.18 1.99
N THR A 70 6.91 -4.15 2.51
CA THR A 70 7.65 -5.12 1.70
C THR A 70 7.40 -6.54 2.21
N GLY A 71 7.08 -7.45 1.30
CA GLY A 71 6.86 -8.84 1.64
C GLY A 71 6.28 -9.64 0.48
N SER A 72 5.76 -10.81 0.78
CA SER A 72 5.20 -11.72 -0.22
C SER A 72 3.92 -12.38 0.29
N ASN A 73 3.10 -12.88 -0.66
CA ASN A 73 1.86 -13.60 -0.32
C ASN A 73 0.88 -12.81 0.55
N PHE A 74 0.67 -11.55 0.20
CA PHE A 74 -0.38 -10.76 0.84
C PHE A 74 -1.76 -11.17 0.30
N ASP A 75 -2.68 -11.46 1.19
CA ASP A 75 -4.06 -11.78 0.88
C ASP A 75 -4.91 -10.52 0.80
N ARG A 76 -4.64 -9.58 1.69
CA ARG A 76 -5.29 -8.27 1.71
C ARG A 76 -4.33 -7.19 2.18
N VAL A 77 -4.26 -6.12 1.42
CA VAL A 77 -3.54 -4.90 1.81
C VAL A 77 -4.47 -3.71 1.70
N GLU A 78 -4.63 -2.99 2.78
CA GLU A 78 -5.36 -1.72 2.82
C GLU A 78 -4.47 -0.63 3.39
N VAL A 79 -4.26 0.45 2.64
CA VAL A 79 -3.42 1.57 3.08
C VAL A 79 -4.17 2.88 2.90
N ASN A 80 -4.41 3.57 3.99
CA ASN A 80 -5.05 4.87 4.03
C ASN A 80 -4.04 5.93 4.50
N SER A 81 -3.67 6.88 3.62
CA SER A 81 -2.73 7.96 3.94
C SER A 81 -3.35 9.33 3.70
N THR A 82 -3.25 10.22 4.68
CA THR A 82 -3.70 11.60 4.50
C THR A 82 -2.61 12.45 3.86
N SER A 83 -1.39 12.41 4.39
CA SER A 83 -0.26 13.17 3.86
C SER A 83 1.03 12.37 4.03
N GLY A 84 1.61 11.98 2.95
CA GLY A 84 2.82 11.16 2.96
C GLY A 84 2.89 10.26 1.74
N SER A 85 3.97 9.54 1.61
CA SER A 85 4.16 8.60 0.51
C SER A 85 3.89 7.17 0.94
N VAL A 86 3.26 6.42 0.05
CA VAL A 86 3.02 4.98 0.21
C VAL A 86 3.90 4.24 -0.78
N VAL A 87 4.66 3.28 -0.31
CA VAL A 87 5.52 2.42 -1.12
C VAL A 87 5.21 0.96 -0.79
N PHE A 88 4.79 0.22 -1.79
CA PHE A 88 4.60 -1.22 -1.70
C PHE A 88 5.58 -1.92 -2.64
N LYS A 89 6.21 -2.99 -2.15
CA LYS A 89 7.09 -3.86 -2.95
C LYS A 89 6.84 -5.31 -2.58
N GLY A 90 6.50 -6.12 -3.56
CA GLY A 90 6.36 -7.55 -3.34
C GLY A 90 5.25 -8.23 -4.08
N GLY A 91 4.86 -9.40 -3.60
CA GLY A 91 3.89 -10.30 -4.22
C GLY A 91 2.55 -10.34 -3.50
N LEU A 92 1.50 -10.49 -4.28
CA LEU A 92 0.14 -10.72 -3.82
C LEU A 92 -0.23 -12.19 -4.02
N SER A 93 -1.00 -12.75 -3.09
CA SER A 93 -1.58 -14.09 -3.24
C SER A 93 -2.60 -14.14 -4.38
N PRO A 94 -2.91 -15.31 -4.93
CA PRO A 94 -4.10 -15.49 -5.76
C PRO A 94 -5.37 -15.04 -5.00
N ASP A 95 -6.32 -14.45 -5.70
CA ASP A 95 -7.60 -13.94 -5.15
C ASP A 95 -7.43 -12.84 -4.08
N SER A 96 -6.32 -12.14 -4.12
CA SER A 96 -5.99 -11.08 -3.17
C SER A 96 -6.56 -9.71 -3.56
N ARG A 97 -6.56 -8.82 -2.57
CA ARG A 97 -7.01 -7.45 -2.77
C ARG A 97 -6.00 -6.44 -2.22
N PHE A 98 -5.68 -5.45 -3.04
CA PHE A 98 -4.87 -4.30 -2.68
C PHE A 98 -5.66 -3.01 -2.87
N ASP A 99 -5.90 -2.30 -1.80
CA ASP A 99 -6.54 -0.98 -1.80
C ASP A 99 -5.58 0.06 -1.20
N ALA A 100 -5.29 1.13 -1.92
CA ALA A 100 -4.53 2.26 -1.40
C ALA A 100 -5.26 3.58 -1.67
N GLU A 101 -5.53 4.33 -0.61
CA GLU A 101 -6.12 5.66 -0.70
C GLU A 101 -5.16 6.70 -0.14
N ALA A 102 -4.88 7.74 -0.93
CA ALA A 102 -4.03 8.86 -0.52
C ALA A 102 -4.73 10.20 -0.79
N VAL A 103 -4.77 11.06 0.20
CA VAL A 103 -5.27 12.43 -0.02
C VAL A 103 -4.17 13.29 -0.62
N SER A 104 -2.99 13.29 -0.03
CA SER A 104 -1.83 14.05 -0.55
C SER A 104 -0.56 13.24 -0.36
N GLY A 105 0.14 13.00 -1.44
CA GLY A 105 1.38 12.23 -1.45
C GLY A 105 1.45 11.27 -2.62
N ASN A 106 2.62 10.68 -2.80
CA ASN A 106 2.83 9.75 -3.89
C ASN A 106 2.55 8.31 -3.47
N VAL A 107 1.99 7.53 -4.38
CA VAL A 107 1.81 6.09 -4.19
C VAL A 107 2.69 5.36 -5.20
N SER A 108 3.51 4.44 -4.73
CA SER A 108 4.38 3.60 -5.56
C SER A 108 4.08 2.14 -5.27
N LEU A 109 3.67 1.42 -6.28
CA LEU A 109 3.39 -0.01 -6.24
C LEU A 109 4.35 -0.72 -7.19
N ASP A 110 5.16 -1.61 -6.65
CA ASP A 110 6.12 -2.44 -7.36
C ASP A 110 5.79 -3.91 -7.08
N LEU A 111 5.18 -4.56 -8.06
CA LEU A 111 4.72 -5.95 -7.95
C LEU A 111 5.73 -6.91 -8.57
N ASP A 112 5.80 -8.10 -8.00
CA ASP A 112 6.57 -9.19 -8.56
C ASP A 112 6.04 -9.60 -9.95
N SER A 113 6.94 -10.06 -10.79
CA SER A 113 6.62 -10.47 -12.17
C SER A 113 5.69 -11.69 -12.21
N GLY A 114 4.82 -11.74 -13.23
CA GLY A 114 3.96 -12.89 -13.49
C GLY A 114 2.60 -12.85 -12.82
N SER A 115 2.21 -11.73 -12.23
CA SER A 115 0.91 -11.57 -11.59
C SER A 115 -0.24 -11.47 -12.60
N GLU A 116 -1.30 -12.23 -12.35
CA GLU A 116 -2.59 -12.08 -13.03
C GLU A 116 -3.41 -11.06 -12.25
N LEU A 117 -3.63 -9.87 -12.81
CA LEU A 117 -4.14 -8.74 -12.05
C LEU A 117 -5.19 -7.92 -12.80
N ASP A 118 -6.10 -7.37 -12.05
CA ASP A 118 -7.04 -6.33 -12.46
C ASP A 118 -6.71 -5.03 -11.75
N VAL A 119 -6.38 -4.00 -12.51
CA VAL A 119 -5.83 -2.74 -11.97
C VAL A 119 -6.76 -1.60 -12.29
N GLU A 120 -7.15 -0.87 -11.26
CA GLU A 120 -7.82 0.41 -11.34
C GLU A 120 -7.07 1.47 -10.54
N VAL A 121 -6.50 2.46 -11.22
CA VAL A 121 -5.79 3.57 -10.60
C VAL A 121 -6.44 4.88 -10.99
N GLU A 122 -6.85 5.65 -10.02
CA GLU A 122 -7.47 6.95 -10.19
C GLU A 122 -6.70 8.04 -9.44
N THR A 123 -6.42 9.16 -10.13
CA THR A 123 -5.95 10.37 -9.46
C THR A 123 -6.76 11.59 -9.90
N PHE A 124 -7.09 12.45 -8.94
CA PHE A 124 -7.79 13.70 -9.27
C PHE A 124 -6.81 14.78 -9.72
N SER A 125 -5.66 14.91 -9.07
CA SER A 125 -4.62 15.87 -9.48
C SER A 125 -3.24 15.20 -9.30
N GLY A 126 -2.60 14.91 -10.42
CA GLY A 126 -1.32 14.22 -10.45
C GLY A 126 -1.17 13.40 -11.73
N ALA A 127 -0.07 12.70 -11.84
CA ALA A 127 0.23 11.85 -12.98
C ALA A 127 0.24 10.37 -12.57
N ILE A 128 -0.31 9.52 -13.43
CA ILE A 128 -0.16 8.07 -13.33
C ILE A 128 0.95 7.64 -14.27
N ARG A 129 1.94 6.95 -13.73
CA ARG A 129 3.04 6.32 -14.47
C ARG A 129 2.94 4.81 -14.33
N ASN A 130 3.02 4.14 -15.45
CA ASN A 130 2.95 2.69 -15.51
C ASN A 130 4.14 2.16 -16.32
N CYS A 131 4.87 1.19 -15.77
CA CYS A 131 6.00 0.57 -16.46
C CYS A 131 5.58 -0.54 -17.45
N SER A 132 4.35 -1.04 -17.36
CA SER A 132 3.84 -2.10 -18.26
C SER A 132 3.38 -1.61 -19.64
N GLY A 133 3.47 -0.30 -19.89
CA GLY A 133 3.17 0.28 -21.21
C GLY A 133 1.72 0.70 -21.42
N GLU A 134 0.81 0.32 -20.56
CA GLU A 134 -0.59 0.78 -20.58
C GLU A 134 -0.66 2.27 -20.28
N LYS A 135 -1.54 2.98 -20.98
CA LYS A 135 -1.64 4.43 -20.86
C LYS A 135 -2.83 4.85 -20.03
N ALA A 136 -2.56 5.72 -19.06
CA ALA A 136 -3.63 6.40 -18.34
C ALA A 136 -4.44 7.33 -19.28
N THR A 137 -5.73 7.35 -19.11
CA THR A 137 -6.66 8.21 -19.84
C THR A 137 -7.13 9.34 -18.96
N ARG A 138 -7.52 10.47 -19.57
CA ARG A 138 -8.17 11.55 -18.81
C ARG A 138 -9.61 11.17 -18.52
N LYS A 139 -10.03 11.29 -17.27
CA LYS A 139 -11.40 11.00 -16.83
C LYS A 139 -12.44 11.95 -17.42
N SER A 140 -12.03 13.17 -17.75
CA SER A 140 -12.89 14.19 -18.36
C SER A 140 -12.13 15.01 -19.41
N LYS A 141 -12.84 15.43 -20.46
CA LYS A 141 -12.27 16.28 -21.52
C LYS A 141 -11.79 17.64 -21.01
N TYR A 142 -12.39 18.14 -19.93
CA TYR A 142 -12.15 19.49 -19.41
C TYR A 142 -11.78 19.53 -17.92
N GLY A 143 -11.72 18.39 -17.23
CA GLY A 143 -11.38 18.28 -15.80
C GLY A 143 -9.99 17.72 -15.55
N PRO A 144 -9.43 18.00 -14.37
CA PRO A 144 -8.27 17.27 -13.88
C PRO A 144 -8.67 15.81 -13.61
N GLY A 145 -7.70 14.94 -13.59
CA GLY A 145 -7.91 13.54 -13.25
C GLY A 145 -7.48 12.59 -14.35
N GLN A 146 -6.82 11.53 -13.91
CA GLN A 146 -6.40 10.43 -14.75
C GLN A 146 -6.97 9.12 -14.23
N LEU A 147 -7.23 8.22 -15.13
CA LEU A 147 -7.70 6.87 -14.86
C LEU A 147 -6.82 5.90 -15.66
N LEU A 148 -6.32 4.90 -14.98
CA LEU A 148 -5.66 3.76 -15.60
C LEU A 148 -6.43 2.50 -15.21
N GLN A 149 -6.92 1.78 -16.22
CA GLN A 149 -7.58 0.49 -16.02
C GLN A 149 -7.01 -0.51 -17.01
N PHE A 150 -6.59 -1.64 -16.53
CA PHE A 150 -6.20 -2.77 -17.35
C PHE A 150 -6.30 -4.08 -16.57
N SER A 151 -6.50 -5.16 -17.31
CA SER A 151 -6.50 -6.52 -16.76
C SER A 151 -5.47 -7.36 -17.48
N ARG A 152 -4.79 -8.22 -16.75
CA ARG A 152 -3.80 -9.16 -17.28
C ARG A 152 -4.10 -10.56 -16.78
N GLY A 153 -4.16 -11.53 -17.68
CA GLY A 153 -4.46 -12.92 -17.35
C GLY A 153 -5.93 -13.17 -17.02
N ALA A 154 -6.20 -14.23 -16.28
CA ALA A 154 -7.54 -14.58 -15.83
C ALA A 154 -7.97 -13.80 -14.57
N SER A 155 -7.20 -12.85 -14.14
CA SER A 155 -7.23 -11.93 -13.02
C SER A 155 -7.96 -12.42 -11.77
N SER A 156 -7.16 -12.76 -10.79
CA SER A 156 -7.64 -13.03 -9.44
C SER A 156 -7.20 -11.99 -8.42
N GLN A 157 -6.28 -11.09 -8.80
CA GLN A 157 -5.77 -10.04 -7.92
C GLN A 157 -6.41 -8.69 -8.27
N ASP A 158 -7.14 -8.10 -7.33
CA ASP A 158 -7.83 -6.81 -7.49
C ASP A 158 -6.99 -5.69 -6.88
N ILE A 159 -6.55 -4.74 -7.70
CA ILE A 159 -5.70 -3.63 -7.28
C ILE A 159 -6.44 -2.32 -7.53
N ARG A 160 -6.70 -1.59 -6.46
CA ARG A 160 -7.32 -0.26 -6.50
C ARG A 160 -6.46 0.77 -5.83
N ILE A 161 -6.15 1.83 -6.55
CA ILE A 161 -5.40 2.96 -6.01
C ILE A 161 -6.16 4.24 -6.31
N ARG A 162 -6.42 5.03 -5.28
CA ARG A 162 -7.05 6.33 -5.39
C ARG A 162 -6.19 7.41 -4.76
N SER A 163 -5.91 8.48 -5.52
CA SER A 163 -5.18 9.63 -5.00
C SER A 163 -5.93 10.92 -5.33
N MET A 164 -6.09 11.80 -4.36
CA MET A 164 -6.62 13.12 -4.64
C MET A 164 -5.55 14.06 -5.20
N SER A 165 -4.36 14.08 -4.59
CA SER A 165 -3.26 14.93 -5.04
C SER A 165 -1.94 14.20 -4.83
N GLY A 166 -1.27 13.89 -5.92
CA GLY A 166 0.00 13.17 -5.93
C GLY A 166 0.15 12.26 -7.14
N ASN A 167 1.36 11.81 -7.35
CA ASN A 167 1.63 10.90 -8.46
C ASN A 167 1.47 9.45 -8.02
N VAL A 168 0.96 8.63 -8.93
CA VAL A 168 0.89 7.19 -8.74
C VAL A 168 1.84 6.52 -9.73
N ASN A 169 2.76 5.74 -9.19
CA ASN A 169 3.66 4.92 -9.98
C ASN A 169 3.30 3.45 -9.77
N ILE A 170 3.01 2.74 -10.83
CA ILE A 170 2.72 1.31 -10.76
C ILE A 170 3.67 0.55 -11.68
N CYS A 171 4.34 -0.45 -11.14
CA CYS A 171 5.19 -1.36 -11.87
C CYS A 171 4.72 -2.79 -11.61
N ALA A 172 4.20 -3.40 -12.67
CA ALA A 172 3.81 -4.81 -12.70
C ALA A 172 4.40 -5.38 -14.00
N PRO A 173 5.66 -5.87 -13.95
CA PRO A 173 6.41 -6.33 -15.12
C PRO A 173 5.85 -7.59 -15.76
#